data_b9e11323ee0e04437fc0a16a22e85fe2
#
_entry.id   b9e11323ee0e04437fc0a16a22e85fe2
#
_cell.length_a   1.000
_cell.length_b   1.000
_cell.length_c   1.000
_cell.angle_alpha   90.00
_cell.angle_beta   90.00
_cell.angle_gamma   90.00
#
_symmetry.space_group_name_H-M   'P 1'
#
loop_
_entity.id
_entity.type
_entity.pdbx_description
1 polymer ?
#
loop_
_entity_poly.entity_id
_entity_poly.type
_entity_poly.pdbx_seq_one_letter_code
_entity_poly.pdbx_strand_id
1 'polypeptide(L)'
;MNDRIDVRKTHKMFINGKFARSESERTFNWTTADTKDSTNICRASRKDFRDSVLAAKNAFSGWSSRTAYNRAQIIYRCAEILEGRSAQLVEELHAQGLDPEDAQLEVRQTIDLLVYYAGWADKYQQLFSSVNPVSAPYFNFTALEATGVVAIIAPRESGLLGIVSAIAPALVGGNTCVTLISEEHPLCTASLSETLHTSDVPA
;
A
#
# COMPACT_ATOMS: atom_id res chain seq x y z
N MET A 1 19.01 -20.07 -32.61
CA MET A 1 18.65 -20.49 -31.24
C MET A 1 19.41 -19.58 -30.29
N ASN A 2 18.69 -18.83 -29.45
CA ASN A 2 19.36 -17.93 -28.49
C ASN A 2 19.78 -18.80 -27.31
N ASP A 3 21.05 -19.08 -27.19
CA ASP A 3 21.67 -19.96 -26.17
C ASP A 3 21.82 -19.21 -24.79
N ARG A 4 21.02 -18.16 -24.57
CA ARG A 4 21.11 -17.35 -23.37
C ARG A 4 20.27 -17.99 -22.25
N ILE A 5 20.88 -18.17 -21.09
CA ILE A 5 20.18 -18.62 -19.87
C ILE A 5 19.08 -17.60 -19.50
N ASP A 6 17.89 -18.09 -19.32
CA ASP A 6 16.75 -17.30 -18.84
C ASP A 6 16.94 -16.96 -17.35
N VAL A 7 17.14 -15.66 -17.04
CA VAL A 7 17.31 -15.17 -15.68
C VAL A 7 16.01 -14.53 -15.21
N ARG A 8 15.24 -15.26 -14.40
CA ARG A 8 13.93 -14.80 -13.90
C ARG A 8 14.07 -13.93 -12.67
N LYS A 9 13.38 -12.79 -12.68
CA LYS A 9 13.23 -11.91 -11.50
C LYS A 9 12.40 -12.63 -10.43
N THR A 10 12.77 -12.45 -9.15
CA THR A 10 11.95 -12.84 -8.01
C THR A 10 11.48 -11.58 -7.30
N HIS A 11 10.17 -11.34 -7.29
CA HIS A 11 9.57 -10.25 -6.53
C HIS A 11 9.51 -10.63 -5.05
N LYS A 12 10.05 -9.74 -4.23
CA LYS A 12 10.20 -9.94 -2.79
C LYS A 12 9.05 -9.28 -2.03
N MET A 13 8.82 -9.73 -0.82
CA MET A 13 7.92 -9.04 0.11
C MET A 13 8.56 -7.75 0.62
N PHE A 14 7.74 -6.76 0.93
CA PHE A 14 8.18 -5.53 1.59
C PHE A 14 7.76 -5.58 3.05
N ILE A 15 8.74 -5.72 3.95
CA ILE A 15 8.52 -5.84 5.40
C ILE A 15 9.62 -5.07 6.11
N ASN A 16 9.26 -4.24 7.07
CA ASN A 16 10.21 -3.45 7.87
C ASN A 16 11.18 -2.61 7.00
N GLY A 17 10.67 -1.96 5.96
CA GLY A 17 11.46 -1.16 5.02
C GLY A 17 12.45 -1.95 4.15
N LYS A 18 12.31 -3.27 4.06
CA LYS A 18 13.26 -4.13 3.34
C LYS A 18 12.52 -5.07 2.38
N PHE A 19 13.18 -5.34 1.27
CA PHE A 19 12.73 -6.33 0.30
C PHE A 19 13.30 -7.70 0.68
N ALA A 20 12.56 -8.47 1.47
CA ALA A 20 12.97 -9.79 1.96
C ALA A 20 12.34 -10.93 1.15
N ARG A 21 13.03 -12.07 1.06
CA ARG A 21 12.41 -13.33 0.66
C ARG A 21 11.66 -13.92 1.85
N SER A 22 10.67 -14.80 1.56
CA SER A 22 10.04 -15.59 2.61
C SER A 22 11.08 -16.42 3.36
N GLU A 23 10.91 -16.57 4.66
CA GLU A 23 11.75 -17.44 5.47
C GLU A 23 11.64 -18.92 5.06
N SER A 24 10.53 -19.29 4.43
CA SER A 24 10.30 -20.63 3.86
C SER A 24 10.96 -20.82 2.51
N GLU A 25 11.55 -19.77 1.92
CA GLU A 25 12.12 -19.71 0.57
C GLU A 25 11.14 -20.10 -0.56
N ARG A 26 9.85 -20.27 -0.24
CA ARG A 26 8.83 -20.67 -1.21
C ARG A 26 8.47 -19.51 -2.12
N THR A 27 8.33 -19.85 -3.39
CA THR A 27 7.82 -18.95 -4.43
C THR A 27 6.72 -19.65 -5.21
N PHE A 28 5.90 -18.89 -5.90
CA PHE A 28 5.05 -19.39 -6.97
C PHE A 28 5.42 -18.69 -8.28
N ASN A 29 5.17 -19.37 -9.38
CA ASN A 29 5.42 -18.83 -10.70
C ASN A 29 4.17 -18.10 -11.17
N TRP A 30 4.31 -16.83 -11.52
CA TRP A 30 3.25 -16.02 -12.09
C TRP A 30 3.57 -15.75 -13.56
N THR A 31 2.57 -15.81 -14.43
CA THR A 31 2.73 -15.67 -15.88
C THR A 31 1.90 -14.52 -16.38
N THR A 32 2.47 -13.67 -17.24
CA THR A 32 1.75 -12.57 -17.89
C THR A 32 0.62 -13.10 -18.78
N ALA A 33 -0.42 -12.30 -18.93
CA ALA A 33 -1.59 -12.68 -19.74
C ALA A 33 -1.22 -12.89 -21.22
N ASP A 34 -0.42 -12.00 -21.79
CA ASP A 34 -0.16 -11.93 -23.22
C ASP A 34 1.10 -12.68 -23.68
N THR A 35 2.25 -12.38 -23.08
CA THR A 35 3.56 -12.86 -23.58
C THR A 35 3.95 -14.22 -23.03
N LYS A 36 3.22 -14.73 -22.04
CA LYS A 36 3.56 -15.92 -21.27
C LYS A 36 4.94 -15.83 -20.56
N ASP A 37 5.46 -14.62 -20.42
CA ASP A 37 6.63 -14.39 -19.61
C ASP A 37 6.33 -14.76 -18.17
N SER A 38 7.26 -15.40 -17.51
CA SER A 38 7.04 -15.86 -16.15
C SER A 38 8.02 -15.24 -15.17
N THR A 39 7.53 -14.88 -14.00
CA THR A 39 8.33 -14.33 -12.91
C THR A 39 8.04 -15.07 -11.61
N ASN A 40 8.99 -15.05 -10.68
CA ASN A 40 8.80 -15.69 -9.39
C ASN A 40 8.29 -14.64 -8.37
N ILE A 41 7.24 -15.03 -7.64
CA ILE A 41 6.68 -14.23 -6.56
C ILE A 41 6.91 -14.96 -5.23
N CYS A 42 7.39 -14.25 -4.21
CA CYS A 42 7.54 -14.83 -2.88
C CYS A 42 6.18 -15.22 -2.30
N ARG A 43 6.09 -16.45 -1.78
CA ARG A 43 4.92 -16.93 -1.05
C ARG A 43 5.15 -16.74 0.43
N ALA A 44 4.39 -15.83 1.04
CA ALA A 44 4.49 -15.53 2.46
C ALA A 44 4.13 -16.74 3.34
N SER A 45 4.82 -16.90 4.45
CA SER A 45 4.56 -17.90 5.47
C SER A 45 3.84 -17.27 6.69
N ARG A 46 3.41 -18.10 7.61
CA ARG A 46 2.85 -17.62 8.90
C ARG A 46 3.89 -16.83 9.73
N LYS A 47 5.17 -17.15 9.59
CA LYS A 47 6.24 -16.43 10.27
C LYS A 47 6.44 -15.05 9.64
N ASP A 48 6.44 -14.96 8.32
CA ASP A 48 6.51 -13.68 7.61
C ASP A 48 5.35 -12.76 8.01
N PHE A 49 4.13 -13.30 8.14
CA PHE A 49 2.98 -12.55 8.63
C PHE A 49 3.19 -12.04 10.06
N ARG A 50 3.65 -12.90 10.98
CA ARG A 50 3.97 -12.48 12.36
C ARG A 50 5.02 -11.37 12.37
N ASP A 51 6.06 -11.50 11.57
CA ASP A 51 7.17 -10.54 11.52
C ASP A 51 6.70 -9.21 10.89
N SER A 52 5.77 -9.24 9.93
CA SER A 52 5.09 -8.04 9.39
C SER A 52 4.27 -7.31 10.47
N VAL A 53 3.50 -8.06 11.26
CA VAL A 53 2.70 -7.46 12.36
C VAL A 53 3.61 -6.84 13.41
N LEU A 54 4.73 -7.46 13.74
CA LEU A 54 5.71 -6.92 14.68
C LEU A 54 6.36 -5.64 14.12
N ALA A 55 6.73 -5.62 12.84
CA ALA A 55 7.26 -4.44 12.17
C ALA A 55 6.26 -3.28 12.19
N ALA A 56 5.02 -3.52 11.78
CA ALA A 56 3.94 -2.53 11.80
C ALA A 56 3.65 -2.00 13.21
N LYS A 57 3.67 -2.87 14.23
CA LYS A 57 3.52 -2.48 15.64
C LYS A 57 4.66 -1.58 16.11
N ASN A 58 5.90 -1.89 15.73
CA ASN A 58 7.06 -1.08 16.10
C ASN A 58 7.05 0.29 15.42
N ALA A 59 6.58 0.39 14.19
CA ALA A 59 6.46 1.64 13.45
C ALA A 59 5.30 2.52 13.95
N PHE A 60 4.28 1.95 14.59
CA PHE A 60 3.03 2.62 14.95
C PHE A 60 3.24 3.91 15.75
N SER A 61 4.01 3.87 16.83
CA SER A 61 4.22 5.04 17.70
C SER A 61 4.86 6.21 16.93
N GLY A 62 5.86 5.93 16.11
CA GLY A 62 6.52 6.94 15.28
C GLY A 62 5.62 7.52 14.20
N TRP A 63 4.71 6.72 13.62
CA TRP A 63 3.78 7.17 12.60
C TRP A 63 2.58 7.92 13.19
N SER A 64 1.95 7.39 14.21
CA SER A 64 0.76 7.99 14.83
C SER A 64 1.05 9.34 15.50
N SER A 65 2.27 9.53 16.02
CA SER A 65 2.71 10.80 16.62
C SER A 65 3.05 11.89 15.60
N ARG A 66 3.17 11.58 14.30
CA ARG A 66 3.38 12.61 13.28
C ARG A 66 2.16 13.52 13.18
N THR A 67 2.38 14.80 12.89
CA THR A 67 1.28 15.72 12.64
C THR A 67 0.47 15.28 11.43
N ALA A 68 -0.82 15.59 11.42
CA ALA A 68 -1.70 15.34 10.27
C ALA A 68 -1.11 15.91 8.96
N TYR A 69 -0.56 17.13 9.05
CA TYR A 69 0.09 17.79 7.92
C TYR A 69 1.30 16.98 7.39
N ASN A 70 2.16 16.46 8.28
CA ASN A 70 3.30 15.65 7.84
C ASN A 70 2.87 14.33 7.20
N ARG A 71 1.82 13.67 7.75
CA ARG A 71 1.24 12.47 7.10
C ARG A 71 0.68 12.80 5.73
N ALA A 72 -0.02 13.93 5.57
CA ALA A 72 -0.51 14.42 4.29
C ALA A 72 0.61 14.57 3.26
N GLN A 73 1.71 15.23 3.65
CA GLN A 73 2.86 15.43 2.76
C GLN A 73 3.46 14.10 2.27
N ILE A 74 3.58 13.11 3.15
CA ILE A 74 4.13 11.80 2.80
C ILE A 74 3.20 11.05 1.84
N ILE A 75 1.88 11.07 2.09
CA ILE A 75 0.90 10.44 1.19
C ILE A 75 0.85 11.16 -0.16
N TYR A 76 0.94 12.50 -0.17
CA TYR A 76 1.03 13.26 -1.41
C TYR A 76 2.30 12.91 -2.20
N ARG A 77 3.44 12.74 -1.52
CA ARG A 77 4.68 12.28 -2.15
C ARG A 77 4.55 10.89 -2.78
N CYS A 78 3.76 9.99 -2.18
CA CYS A 78 3.44 8.71 -2.85
C CYS A 78 2.74 8.95 -4.19
N ALA A 79 1.79 9.89 -4.25
CA ALA A 79 1.12 10.26 -5.50
C ALA A 79 2.09 10.81 -6.55
N GLU A 80 3.00 11.69 -6.17
CA GLU A 80 4.04 12.25 -7.07
C GLU A 80 4.95 11.16 -7.64
N ILE A 81 5.36 10.20 -6.81
CA ILE A 81 6.21 9.08 -7.26
C ILE A 81 5.44 8.16 -8.22
N LEU A 82 4.16 7.86 -7.93
CA LEU A 82 3.34 7.05 -8.83
C LEU A 82 3.08 7.76 -10.16
N GLU A 83 2.86 9.09 -10.13
CA GLU A 83 2.72 9.89 -11.37
C GLU A 83 3.96 9.78 -12.24
N GLY A 84 5.15 9.92 -11.64
CA GLY A 84 6.42 9.76 -12.35
C GLY A 84 6.67 8.35 -12.90
N ARG A 85 5.96 7.34 -12.39
CA ARG A 85 6.04 5.93 -12.80
C ARG A 85 4.79 5.44 -13.53
N SER A 86 3.89 6.34 -13.90
CA SER A 86 2.57 5.98 -14.45
C SER A 86 2.66 5.05 -15.67
N ALA A 87 3.57 5.31 -16.60
CA ALA A 87 3.77 4.46 -17.78
C ALA A 87 4.14 3.01 -17.41
N GLN A 88 5.07 2.83 -16.45
CA GLN A 88 5.46 1.51 -15.96
C GLN A 88 4.28 0.78 -15.31
N LEU A 89 3.49 1.49 -14.49
CA LEU A 89 2.33 0.91 -13.80
C LEU A 89 1.24 0.47 -14.78
N VAL A 90 1.00 1.26 -15.83
CA VAL A 90 0.08 0.89 -16.91
C VAL A 90 0.54 -0.39 -17.61
N GLU A 91 1.83 -0.50 -17.95
CA GLU A 91 2.40 -1.71 -18.55
C GLU A 91 2.26 -2.93 -17.60
N GLU A 92 2.49 -2.75 -16.31
CA GLU A 92 2.34 -3.82 -15.32
C GLU A 92 0.89 -4.28 -15.16
N LEU A 93 -0.07 -3.36 -15.13
CA LEU A 93 -1.50 -3.68 -15.07
C LEU A 93 -1.98 -4.36 -16.36
N HIS A 94 -1.51 -3.89 -17.51
CA HIS A 94 -1.80 -4.54 -18.80
C HIS A 94 -1.22 -5.96 -18.85
N ALA A 95 0.01 -6.17 -18.42
CA ALA A 95 0.62 -7.50 -18.31
C ALA A 95 -0.16 -8.43 -17.36
N GLN A 96 -0.92 -7.86 -16.42
CA GLN A 96 -1.80 -8.58 -15.50
C GLN A 96 -3.23 -8.80 -16.06
N GLY A 97 -3.48 -8.41 -17.31
CA GLY A 97 -4.68 -8.72 -18.04
C GLY A 97 -5.72 -7.60 -18.13
N LEU A 98 -5.39 -6.37 -17.71
CA LEU A 98 -6.26 -5.22 -17.94
C LEU A 98 -6.11 -4.71 -19.37
N ASP A 99 -7.20 -4.22 -19.95
CA ASP A 99 -7.12 -3.47 -21.20
C ASP A 99 -6.31 -2.17 -21.00
N PRO A 100 -5.57 -1.70 -22.02
CA PRO A 100 -4.71 -0.52 -21.89
C PRO A 100 -5.44 0.73 -21.40
N GLU A 101 -6.68 0.95 -21.83
CA GLU A 101 -7.51 2.08 -21.40
C GLU A 101 -7.90 1.98 -19.93
N ASP A 102 -8.31 0.78 -19.49
CA ASP A 102 -8.67 0.49 -18.10
C ASP A 102 -7.44 0.57 -17.19
N ALA A 103 -6.29 0.06 -17.62
CA ALA A 103 -5.02 0.17 -16.90
C ALA A 103 -4.62 1.65 -16.69
N GLN A 104 -4.75 2.47 -17.73
CA GLN A 104 -4.49 3.90 -17.63
C GLN A 104 -5.48 4.62 -16.69
N LEU A 105 -6.74 4.22 -16.74
CA LEU A 105 -7.78 4.76 -15.85
C LEU A 105 -7.48 4.38 -14.39
N GLU A 106 -7.16 3.12 -14.11
CA GLU A 106 -6.85 2.64 -12.76
C GLU A 106 -5.65 3.37 -12.15
N VAL A 107 -4.57 3.57 -12.92
CA VAL A 107 -3.40 4.34 -12.46
C VAL A 107 -3.78 5.77 -12.12
N ARG A 108 -4.52 6.48 -12.98
CA ARG A 108 -4.99 7.85 -12.72
C ARG A 108 -5.85 7.92 -11.46
N GLN A 109 -6.84 7.05 -11.36
CA GLN A 109 -7.73 7.00 -10.19
C GLN A 109 -6.96 6.71 -8.89
N THR A 110 -5.92 5.90 -8.95
CA THR A 110 -5.06 5.61 -7.81
C THR A 110 -4.30 6.85 -7.34
N ILE A 111 -3.74 7.61 -8.27
CA ILE A 111 -3.02 8.86 -7.99
C ILE A 111 -3.98 9.90 -7.41
N ASP A 112 -5.12 10.11 -8.07
CA ASP A 112 -6.16 11.02 -7.59
C ASP A 112 -6.66 10.66 -6.19
N LEU A 113 -6.77 9.36 -5.89
CA LEU A 113 -7.19 8.86 -4.59
C LEU A 113 -6.16 9.17 -3.50
N LEU A 114 -4.87 9.04 -3.78
CA LEU A 114 -3.81 9.44 -2.83
C LEU A 114 -3.83 10.94 -2.56
N VAL A 115 -4.00 11.77 -3.58
CA VAL A 115 -4.16 13.23 -3.43
C VAL A 115 -5.40 13.55 -2.60
N TYR A 116 -6.51 12.89 -2.86
CA TYR A 116 -7.74 13.03 -2.09
C TYR A 116 -7.53 12.72 -0.61
N TYR A 117 -6.94 11.57 -0.27
CA TYR A 117 -6.69 11.21 1.12
C TYR A 117 -5.61 12.07 1.79
N ALA A 118 -4.59 12.52 1.07
CA ALA A 118 -3.67 13.52 1.59
C ALA A 118 -4.41 14.80 2.03
N GLY A 119 -5.37 15.25 1.22
CA GLY A 119 -6.23 16.39 1.57
C GLY A 119 -7.20 16.13 2.74
N TRP A 120 -7.43 14.88 3.13
CA TRP A 120 -8.27 14.52 4.29
C TRP A 120 -7.51 14.44 5.61
N ALA A 121 -6.20 14.36 5.60
CA ALA A 121 -5.40 14.09 6.79
C ALA A 121 -5.62 15.09 7.93
N ASP A 122 -5.83 16.35 7.62
CA ASP A 122 -6.08 17.43 8.60
C ASP A 122 -7.56 17.79 8.77
N LYS A 123 -8.46 17.22 7.94
CA LYS A 123 -9.89 17.56 7.93
C LYS A 123 -10.75 16.57 8.71
N TYR A 124 -10.40 15.28 8.71
CA TYR A 124 -11.27 14.26 9.26
C TYR A 124 -11.57 14.48 10.75
N GLN A 125 -10.61 14.97 11.52
CA GLN A 125 -10.83 15.28 12.92
C GLN A 125 -11.81 16.45 13.10
N GLN A 126 -11.76 17.47 12.26
CA GLN A 126 -12.69 18.61 12.32
C GLN A 126 -14.14 18.21 12.03
N LEU A 127 -14.32 17.20 11.17
CA LEU A 127 -15.65 16.74 10.76
C LEU A 127 -16.25 15.68 11.67
N PHE A 128 -15.42 14.80 12.24
CA PHE A 128 -15.89 13.66 13.02
C PHE A 128 -15.65 13.78 14.52
N SER A 129 -14.94 14.82 14.98
CA SER A 129 -14.87 15.17 16.39
C SER A 129 -16.09 16.01 16.79
N SER A 130 -16.52 15.90 18.03
CA SER A 130 -17.69 16.62 18.52
C SER A 130 -17.49 17.16 19.92
N VAL A 131 -18.17 18.29 20.24
CA VAL A 131 -18.37 18.75 21.61
C VAL A 131 -19.66 18.13 22.09
N ASN A 132 -19.62 17.37 23.18
CA ASN A 132 -20.72 16.59 23.66
C ASN A 132 -21.49 17.36 24.75
N PRO A 133 -22.85 17.33 24.77
CA PRO A 133 -23.66 17.92 25.84
C PRO A 133 -23.44 17.16 27.15
N VAL A 134 -23.34 17.89 28.24
CA VAL A 134 -23.22 17.35 29.60
C VAL A 134 -24.18 18.07 30.56
N SER A 135 -24.60 17.38 31.61
CA SER A 135 -25.54 17.92 32.61
C SER A 135 -24.89 18.77 33.73
N ALA A 136 -23.57 18.96 33.67
CA ALA A 136 -22.78 19.69 34.65
C ALA A 136 -21.73 20.58 33.93
N PRO A 137 -21.10 21.54 34.65
CA PRO A 137 -20.15 22.51 34.04
C PRO A 137 -18.81 21.88 33.66
N TYR A 138 -18.84 20.80 32.86
CA TYR A 138 -17.67 20.15 32.28
C TYR A 138 -17.62 20.38 30.78
N PHE A 139 -16.41 20.44 30.24
CA PHE A 139 -16.19 20.39 28.81
C PHE A 139 -15.93 18.94 28.41
N ASN A 140 -16.80 18.40 27.56
CA ASN A 140 -16.68 17.04 27.05
C ASN A 140 -16.56 17.07 25.51
N PHE A 141 -15.56 16.41 24.96
CA PHE A 141 -15.35 16.34 23.52
C PHE A 141 -14.88 14.96 23.10
N THR A 142 -15.17 14.60 21.85
CA THR A 142 -14.69 13.39 21.20
C THR A 142 -13.50 13.75 20.31
N ALA A 143 -12.40 13.03 20.42
CA ALA A 143 -11.26 13.09 19.50
C ALA A 143 -11.03 11.71 18.89
N LEU A 144 -10.68 11.68 17.59
CA LEU A 144 -10.35 10.44 16.91
C LEU A 144 -8.87 10.12 17.09
N GLU A 145 -8.59 8.88 17.45
CA GLU A 145 -7.23 8.37 17.62
C GLU A 145 -6.98 7.18 16.69
N ALA A 146 -5.71 6.97 16.34
CA ALA A 146 -5.30 5.80 15.56
C ALA A 146 -5.50 4.52 16.38
N THR A 147 -6.09 3.50 15.77
CA THR A 147 -6.40 2.22 16.42
C THR A 147 -5.17 1.32 16.61
N GLY A 148 -4.18 1.44 15.72
CA GLY A 148 -2.99 0.60 15.76
C GLY A 148 -2.61 -0.02 14.41
N VAL A 149 -2.41 -1.34 14.40
CA VAL A 149 -2.08 -2.10 13.20
C VAL A 149 -3.37 -2.57 12.52
N VAL A 150 -3.55 -2.21 11.26
CA VAL A 150 -4.70 -2.60 10.43
C VAL A 150 -4.29 -3.74 9.50
N ALA A 151 -4.98 -4.86 9.57
CA ALA A 151 -4.82 -5.95 8.62
C ALA A 151 -5.73 -5.71 7.40
N ILE A 152 -5.15 -5.75 6.22
CA ILE A 152 -5.84 -5.50 4.94
C ILE A 152 -5.71 -6.76 4.08
N ILE A 153 -6.84 -7.21 3.54
CA ILE A 153 -6.86 -8.22 2.49
C ILE A 153 -7.23 -7.49 1.21
N ALA A 154 -6.27 -7.42 0.28
CA ALA A 154 -6.47 -6.74 -0.99
C ALA A 154 -7.57 -7.41 -1.82
N PRO A 155 -8.41 -6.64 -2.51
CA PRO A 155 -9.41 -7.19 -3.43
C PRO A 155 -8.73 -7.91 -4.60
N ARG A 156 -9.43 -8.88 -5.18
CA ARG A 156 -8.92 -9.67 -6.31
C ARG A 156 -9.14 -8.97 -7.65
N GLU A 157 -10.17 -8.16 -7.73
CA GLU A 157 -10.66 -7.55 -8.97
C GLU A 157 -9.91 -6.28 -9.37
N SER A 158 -9.15 -5.69 -8.45
CA SER A 158 -8.41 -4.44 -8.68
C SER A 158 -7.01 -4.56 -8.11
N GLY A 159 -6.01 -4.36 -8.95
CA GLY A 159 -4.62 -4.51 -8.59
C GLY A 159 -4.10 -3.35 -7.74
N LEU A 160 -3.95 -2.19 -8.34
CA LEU A 160 -3.33 -1.01 -7.72
C LEU A 160 -4.33 -0.19 -6.92
N LEU A 161 -5.45 0.19 -7.55
CA LEU A 161 -6.50 1.02 -6.93
C LEU A 161 -7.10 0.34 -5.69
N GLY A 162 -7.39 -0.95 -5.79
CA GLY A 162 -7.97 -1.71 -4.70
C GLY A 162 -7.10 -1.75 -3.45
N ILE A 163 -5.79 -1.91 -3.61
CA ILE A 163 -4.85 -1.89 -2.49
C ILE A 163 -4.75 -0.48 -1.90
N VAL A 164 -4.56 0.54 -2.73
CA VAL A 164 -4.37 1.92 -2.29
C VAL A 164 -5.62 2.46 -1.62
N SER A 165 -6.83 2.08 -2.09
CA SER A 165 -8.10 2.46 -1.47
C SER A 165 -8.25 2.00 -0.02
N ALA A 166 -7.59 0.90 0.36
CA ALA A 166 -7.60 0.39 1.72
C ALA A 166 -6.43 0.91 2.57
N ILE A 167 -5.24 1.08 1.98
CA ILE A 167 -4.04 1.53 2.68
C ILE A 167 -4.09 3.04 2.98
N ALA A 168 -4.49 3.86 2.03
CA ALA A 168 -4.43 5.32 2.15
C ALA A 168 -5.25 5.87 3.34
N PRO A 169 -6.53 5.51 3.55
CA PRO A 169 -7.30 5.98 4.71
C PRO A 169 -6.72 5.49 6.04
N ALA A 170 -6.18 4.27 6.09
CA ALA A 170 -5.58 3.74 7.30
C ALA A 170 -4.32 4.54 7.69
N LEU A 171 -3.43 4.81 6.72
CA LEU A 171 -2.20 5.60 6.93
C LEU A 171 -2.53 7.05 7.30
N VAL A 172 -3.47 7.69 6.61
CA VAL A 172 -3.91 9.07 6.88
C VAL A 172 -4.43 9.19 8.32
N GLY A 173 -5.18 8.21 8.80
CA GLY A 173 -5.67 8.15 10.18
C GLY A 173 -4.58 7.88 11.23
N GLY A 174 -3.31 7.72 10.83
CA GLY A 174 -2.20 7.46 11.75
C GLY A 174 -2.01 6.00 12.12
N ASN A 175 -2.71 5.08 11.44
CA ASN A 175 -2.54 3.64 11.63
C ASN A 175 -1.36 3.12 10.79
N THR A 176 -0.83 1.97 11.18
CA THR A 176 0.07 1.16 10.34
C THR A 176 -0.67 -0.01 9.73
N CYS A 177 -0.17 -0.58 8.64
CA CYS A 177 -0.88 -1.61 7.89
C CYS A 177 -0.02 -2.86 7.67
N VAL A 178 -0.68 -4.01 7.65
CA VAL A 178 -0.17 -5.24 7.07
C VAL A 178 -1.14 -5.68 5.98
N THR A 179 -0.66 -5.71 4.74
CA THR A 179 -1.50 -5.98 3.58
C THR A 179 -1.17 -7.34 2.97
N LEU A 180 -2.16 -8.21 2.88
CA LEU A 180 -2.10 -9.43 2.08
C LEU A 180 -2.56 -9.10 0.67
N ILE A 181 -1.63 -9.21 -0.28
CA ILE A 181 -1.86 -8.90 -1.70
C ILE A 181 -2.51 -10.06 -2.44
N SER A 182 -3.21 -9.74 -3.54
CA SER A 182 -3.77 -10.75 -4.44
C SER A 182 -2.66 -11.47 -5.22
N GLU A 183 -2.82 -12.77 -5.43
CA GLU A 183 -1.95 -13.57 -6.30
C GLU A 183 -2.13 -13.21 -7.79
N GLU A 184 -3.22 -12.53 -8.14
CA GLU A 184 -3.57 -12.16 -9.52
C GLU A 184 -2.84 -10.90 -9.98
N HIS A 185 -2.51 -9.97 -9.06
CA HIS A 185 -1.92 -8.67 -9.38
C HIS A 185 -0.57 -8.41 -8.66
N PRO A 186 0.44 -9.26 -8.82
CA PRO A 186 1.68 -9.16 -8.03
C PRO A 186 2.64 -8.06 -8.51
N LEU A 187 2.62 -7.67 -9.80
CA LEU A 187 3.61 -6.75 -10.37
C LEU A 187 3.39 -5.32 -9.87
N CYS A 188 2.18 -4.77 -10.04
CA CYS A 188 1.86 -3.42 -9.61
C CYS A 188 2.02 -3.26 -8.09
N THR A 189 1.82 -4.33 -7.30
CA THR A 189 2.05 -4.34 -5.87
C THR A 189 3.55 -4.25 -5.52
N ALA A 190 4.40 -4.91 -6.29
CA ALA A 190 5.84 -4.80 -6.11
C ALA A 190 6.31 -3.35 -6.37
N SER A 191 5.81 -2.71 -7.43
CA SER A 191 6.11 -1.31 -7.76
C SER A 191 5.53 -0.34 -6.73
N LEU A 192 4.34 -0.61 -6.18
CA LEU A 192 3.79 0.15 -5.05
C LEU A 192 4.69 0.05 -3.82
N SER A 193 5.23 -1.14 -3.53
CA SER A 193 6.16 -1.33 -2.41
C SER A 193 7.45 -0.51 -2.56
N GLU A 194 7.97 -0.39 -3.78
CA GLU A 194 9.10 0.48 -4.09
C GLU A 194 8.74 1.96 -3.89
N THR A 195 7.54 2.36 -4.25
CA THR A 195 7.01 3.71 -4.02
C THR A 195 6.93 4.02 -2.53
N LEU A 196 6.36 3.12 -1.74
CA LEU A 196 6.28 3.29 -0.28
C LEU A 196 7.67 3.38 0.36
N HIS A 197 8.62 2.58 -0.11
CA HIS A 197 10.00 2.61 0.37
C HIS A 197 10.71 3.96 0.13
N THR A 198 10.38 4.64 -0.96
CA THR A 198 11.04 5.90 -1.36
C THR A 198 10.29 7.16 -0.96
N SER A 199 9.10 7.03 -0.37
CA SER A 199 8.21 8.15 -0.02
C SER A 199 8.24 8.60 1.44
N ASP A 200 9.18 8.09 2.25
CA ASP A 200 9.28 8.35 3.69
C ASP A 200 8.11 7.78 4.53
N VAL A 201 7.31 6.88 3.98
CA VAL A 201 6.40 6.04 4.77
C VAL A 201 7.25 5.18 5.70
N PRO A 202 7.02 5.19 7.02
CA PRO A 202 7.78 4.37 7.93
C PRO A 202 7.68 2.88 7.59
N ALA A 203 8.78 2.20 7.78
CA ALA A 203 8.88 0.78 7.54
C ALA A 203 8.06 -0.05 8.53
#